data_4366df9ee3d829b05a479b44e9394f47
#
_entry.id   4366df9ee3d829b05a479b44e9394f47
#
_cell.length_a   1.000
_cell.length_b   1.000
_cell.length_c   1.000
_cell.angle_alpha   90.00
_cell.angle_beta   90.00
_cell.angle_gamma   90.00
#
_symmetry.space_group_name_H-M   'P 1'
#
loop_
_entity.id
_entity.type
_entity.pdbx_description
1 polymer ?
#
loop_
_entity_poly.entity_id
_entity_poly.type
_entity_poly.pdbx_seq_one_letter_code
_entity_poly.pdbx_strand_id
1 'polypeptide(L)'
;MKLIFLYGPAACGKLTVAKALAALTNYPLFHNHLALDAVTSVFPFGSEPFVRLRSLYWLSMFEEAARQDRPLIFTFAPERTVPDSFIEETRAAVEG
;
A
#
# COMPACT_ATOMS: atom_id res chain seq x y z
N MET A 1 1.04 7.67 14.29
CA MET A 1 0.76 7.75 12.85
C MET A 1 -0.57 7.09 12.55
N LYS A 2 -1.34 7.65 11.62
CA LYS A 2 -2.66 7.10 11.28
C LYS A 2 -2.63 6.57 9.85
N LEU A 3 -2.88 5.28 9.69
CA LEU A 3 -2.96 4.63 8.38
C LEU A 3 -4.41 4.24 8.10
N ILE A 4 -4.98 4.80 7.04
CA ILE A 4 -6.28 4.38 6.56
C ILE A 4 -6.06 3.37 5.45
N PHE A 5 -6.50 2.13 5.70
CA PHE A 5 -6.23 0.99 4.82
C PHE A 5 -7.54 0.60 4.13
N LEU A 6 -7.64 0.94 2.85
CA LEU A 6 -8.83 0.59 2.05
C LEU A 6 -8.52 -0.62 1.19
N TYR A 7 -9.26 -1.70 1.37
CA TYR A 7 -9.03 -2.92 0.61
C TYR A 7 -10.32 -3.50 0.07
N GLY A 8 -10.20 -4.30 -0.97
CA GLY A 8 -11.32 -4.94 -1.62
C GLY A 8 -10.98 -5.32 -3.06
N PRO A 9 -11.89 -6.00 -3.77
CA PRO A 9 -11.65 -6.37 -5.16
C PRO A 9 -11.32 -5.16 -6.04
N ALA A 10 -10.59 -5.40 -7.12
CA ALA A 10 -10.10 -4.32 -7.97
C ALA A 10 -11.19 -3.42 -8.55
N ALA A 11 -12.40 -3.92 -8.75
CA ALA A 11 -13.48 -3.18 -9.40
C ALA A 11 -14.51 -2.62 -8.44
N CYS A 12 -14.21 -2.49 -7.13
CA CYS A 12 -15.21 -2.08 -6.14
C CYS A 12 -15.28 -0.57 -5.87
N GLY A 13 -14.56 0.25 -6.65
CA GLY A 13 -14.59 1.69 -6.47
C GLY A 13 -13.70 2.23 -5.36
N LYS A 14 -12.71 1.44 -4.90
CA LYS A 14 -11.78 1.86 -3.84
C LYS A 14 -11.10 3.19 -4.12
N LEU A 15 -10.66 3.38 -5.35
CA LEU A 15 -9.92 4.58 -5.70
C LEU A 15 -10.80 5.83 -5.59
N THR A 16 -12.06 5.73 -5.99
CA THR A 16 -13.02 6.83 -5.87
C THR A 16 -13.20 7.22 -4.39
N VAL A 17 -13.39 6.21 -3.53
CA VAL A 17 -13.52 6.44 -2.09
C VAL A 17 -12.23 7.02 -1.51
N ALA A 18 -11.08 6.48 -1.92
CA ALA A 18 -9.79 6.96 -1.45
C ALA A 18 -9.53 8.41 -1.81
N LYS A 19 -9.88 8.81 -3.04
CA LYS A 19 -9.74 10.21 -3.48
C LYS A 19 -10.64 11.14 -2.68
N ALA A 20 -11.87 10.70 -2.40
CA ALA A 20 -12.80 11.49 -1.59
C ALA A 20 -12.27 11.66 -0.16
N LEU A 21 -11.73 10.59 0.44
CA LEU A 21 -11.14 10.66 1.78
C LEU A 21 -9.90 11.56 1.79
N ALA A 22 -9.08 11.48 0.77
CA ALA A 22 -7.89 12.34 0.67
C ALA A 22 -8.29 13.82 0.62
N ALA A 23 -9.35 14.15 -0.12
CA ALA A 23 -9.85 15.51 -0.20
C ALA A 23 -10.42 16.00 1.14
N LEU A 24 -11.14 15.13 1.86
CA LEU A 24 -11.74 15.47 3.14
C LEU A 24 -10.73 15.57 4.28
N THR A 25 -9.73 14.71 4.29
CA THR A 25 -8.76 14.63 5.39
C THR A 25 -7.47 15.40 5.10
N ASN A 26 -7.22 15.72 3.86
CA ASN A 26 -5.96 16.28 3.39
C ASN A 26 -4.77 15.33 3.61
N TYR A 27 -5.04 14.03 3.74
CA TYR A 27 -3.99 13.01 3.88
C TYR A 27 -3.48 12.60 2.50
N PRO A 28 -2.19 12.32 2.36
CA PRO A 28 -1.64 11.82 1.08
C PRO A 28 -2.25 10.46 0.74
N LEU A 29 -2.50 10.25 -0.55
CA LEU A 29 -3.00 8.98 -1.06
C LEU A 29 -1.85 8.17 -1.67
N PHE A 30 -1.53 7.04 -1.06
CA PHE A 30 -0.56 6.08 -1.59
C PHE A 30 -1.34 4.98 -2.29
N HIS A 31 -1.54 5.15 -3.60
CA HIS A 31 -2.29 4.19 -4.39
C HIS A 31 -1.40 2.99 -4.73
N ASN A 32 -1.90 1.80 -4.51
CA ASN A 32 -1.17 0.56 -4.73
C ASN A 32 -0.51 0.47 -6.12
N HIS A 33 -1.17 0.98 -7.17
CA HIS A 33 -0.62 0.93 -8.53
C HIS A 33 0.71 1.66 -8.67
N LEU A 34 1.03 2.60 -7.80
CA LEU A 34 2.32 3.28 -7.85
C LEU A 34 3.46 2.29 -7.58
N ALA A 35 3.30 1.41 -6.59
CA ALA A 35 4.29 0.37 -6.32
C ALA A 35 4.32 -0.67 -7.44
N LEU A 36 3.15 -1.08 -7.94
CA LEU A 36 3.08 -2.04 -9.03
C LEU A 36 3.80 -1.53 -10.27
N ASP A 37 3.53 -0.30 -10.66
CA ASP A 37 4.12 0.28 -11.87
C ASP A 37 5.65 0.36 -11.75
N ALA A 38 6.15 0.76 -10.59
CA ALA A 38 7.58 0.87 -10.38
C ALA A 38 8.28 -0.48 -10.53
N VAL A 39 7.73 -1.53 -9.93
CA VAL A 39 8.37 -2.85 -9.94
C VAL A 39 8.18 -3.56 -11.27
N THR A 40 6.97 -3.50 -11.85
CA THR A 40 6.72 -4.17 -13.14
C THR A 40 7.41 -3.52 -14.31
N SER A 41 7.96 -2.32 -14.14
CA SER A 41 8.79 -1.72 -15.18
C SER A 41 10.04 -2.54 -15.47
N VAL A 42 10.47 -3.40 -14.53
CA VAL A 42 11.69 -4.21 -14.66
C VAL A 42 11.41 -5.70 -14.51
N PHE A 43 10.51 -6.10 -13.60
CA PHE A 43 10.29 -7.52 -13.29
C PHE A 43 8.86 -7.95 -13.61
N PRO A 44 8.67 -9.17 -14.17
CA PRO A 44 7.31 -9.64 -14.50
C PRO A 44 6.41 -9.72 -13.26
N PHE A 45 5.14 -9.41 -13.44
CA PHE A 45 4.14 -9.54 -12.39
C PHE A 45 4.11 -10.97 -11.85
N GLY A 46 4.16 -11.11 -10.53
CA GLY A 46 4.09 -12.41 -9.86
C GLY A 46 5.43 -13.13 -9.74
N SER A 47 6.51 -12.61 -10.35
CA SER A 47 7.84 -13.21 -10.18
C SER A 47 8.33 -13.02 -8.74
N GLU A 48 9.32 -13.84 -8.34
CA GLU A 48 9.87 -13.73 -6.98
C GLU A 48 10.41 -12.33 -6.69
N PRO A 49 11.24 -11.74 -7.56
CA PRO A 49 11.71 -10.38 -7.28
C PRO A 49 10.58 -9.35 -7.25
N PHE A 50 9.53 -9.54 -8.05
CA PHE A 50 8.36 -8.66 -8.01
C PHE A 50 7.70 -8.68 -6.63
N VAL A 51 7.42 -9.89 -6.10
CA VAL A 51 6.74 -10.04 -4.81
C VAL A 51 7.59 -9.41 -3.70
N ARG A 52 8.89 -9.71 -3.69
CA ARG A 52 9.79 -9.19 -2.66
C ARG A 52 9.92 -7.68 -2.70
N LEU A 53 10.15 -7.12 -3.88
CA LEU A 53 10.37 -5.68 -4.03
C LEU A 53 9.10 -4.87 -3.80
N ARG A 54 7.95 -5.39 -4.24
CA ARG A 54 6.68 -4.72 -3.99
C ARG A 54 6.38 -4.63 -2.50
N SER A 55 6.55 -5.73 -1.78
CA SER A 55 6.35 -5.74 -0.33
C SER A 55 7.32 -4.79 0.37
N LEU A 56 8.58 -4.81 -0.05
CA LEU A 56 9.59 -3.91 0.52
C LEU A 56 9.24 -2.45 0.26
N TYR A 57 8.76 -2.13 -0.92
CA TYR A 57 8.35 -0.78 -1.30
C TYR A 57 7.21 -0.30 -0.39
N TRP A 58 6.17 -1.13 -0.25
CA TRP A 58 5.04 -0.79 0.61
C TRP A 58 5.47 -0.56 2.04
N LEU A 59 6.20 -1.52 2.60
CA LEU A 59 6.58 -1.47 4.02
C LEU A 59 7.56 -0.34 4.31
N SER A 60 8.45 -0.04 3.38
CA SER A 60 9.38 1.08 3.53
C SER A 60 8.63 2.41 3.57
N MET A 61 7.60 2.56 2.74
CA MET A 61 6.77 3.77 2.75
C MET A 61 6.02 3.90 4.08
N PHE A 62 5.46 2.81 4.59
CA PHE A 62 4.75 2.82 5.88
C PHE A 62 5.69 3.14 7.03
N GLU A 63 6.88 2.53 7.05
CA GLU A 63 7.87 2.78 8.10
C GLU A 63 8.31 4.24 8.12
N GLU A 64 8.58 4.80 6.95
CA GLU A 64 9.01 6.19 6.87
C GLU A 64 7.90 7.14 7.25
N ALA A 65 6.65 6.87 6.83
CA ALA A 65 5.52 7.67 7.21
C ALA A 65 5.32 7.66 8.73
N ALA A 66 5.48 6.49 9.36
CA ALA A 66 5.39 6.36 10.81
C ALA A 66 6.50 7.14 11.51
N ARG A 67 7.72 7.07 10.98
CA ARG A 67 8.87 7.80 11.55
C ARG A 67 8.65 9.30 11.51
N GLN A 68 8.02 9.80 10.44
CA GLN A 68 7.72 11.21 10.26
C GLN A 68 6.37 11.60 10.88
N ASP A 69 5.67 10.67 11.48
CA ASP A 69 4.30 10.85 12.02
C ASP A 69 3.36 11.42 10.96
N ARG A 70 3.46 10.92 9.72
CA ARG A 70 2.61 11.36 8.62
C ARG A 70 1.48 10.37 8.42
N PRO A 71 0.23 10.81 8.47
CA PRO A 71 -0.90 9.93 8.12
C PRO A 71 -0.89 9.69 6.60
N LEU A 72 -1.45 8.54 6.19
CA LEU A 72 -1.65 8.28 4.77
C LEU A 72 -2.83 7.35 4.54
N ILE A 73 -3.34 7.37 3.31
CA ILE A 73 -4.40 6.48 2.85
C ILE A 73 -3.75 5.51 1.87
N PHE A 74 -3.92 4.21 2.08
CA PHE A 74 -3.38 3.18 1.22
C PHE A 74 -4.52 2.36 0.61
N THR A 75 -4.50 2.17 -0.71
CA THR A 75 -5.46 1.29 -1.38
C THR A 75 -4.80 -0.04 -1.69
N PHE A 76 -5.52 -1.12 -1.45
CA PHE A 76 -5.00 -2.47 -1.53
C PHE A 76 -6.04 -3.42 -2.12
N ALA A 77 -5.65 -4.23 -3.10
CA ALA A 77 -6.47 -5.30 -3.64
C ALA A 77 -5.82 -6.63 -3.29
N PRO A 78 -6.39 -7.39 -2.34
CA PRO A 78 -5.82 -8.71 -2.00
C PRO A 78 -5.82 -9.62 -3.21
N GLU A 79 -4.71 -10.32 -3.42
CA GLU A 79 -4.60 -11.31 -4.48
C GLU A 79 -3.46 -12.28 -4.13
N ARG A 80 -3.34 -13.35 -4.90
CA ARG A 80 -2.49 -14.49 -4.50
C ARG A 80 -1.00 -14.19 -4.39
N THR A 81 -0.50 -13.14 -5.03
CA THR A 81 0.92 -12.82 -4.95
C THR A 81 1.27 -12.02 -3.71
N VAL A 82 0.27 -11.57 -2.94
CA VAL A 82 0.50 -10.85 -1.70
C VAL A 82 0.74 -11.87 -0.59
N PRO A 83 1.89 -11.79 0.13
CA PRO A 83 2.15 -12.73 1.23
C PRO A 83 1.10 -12.64 2.32
N ASP A 84 0.76 -13.78 2.93
CA ASP A 84 -0.19 -13.83 4.03
C ASP A 84 0.26 -12.99 5.23
N SER A 85 1.57 -12.82 5.38
CA SER A 85 2.14 -12.04 6.48
C SER A 85 2.04 -10.53 6.28
N PHE A 86 1.57 -10.06 5.12
CA PHE A 86 1.61 -8.62 4.79
C PHE A 86 0.89 -7.76 5.83
N ILE A 87 -0.29 -8.17 6.27
CA ILE A 87 -1.08 -7.39 7.23
C ILE A 87 -0.31 -7.23 8.55
N GLU A 88 0.29 -8.33 9.04
CA GLU A 88 1.07 -8.28 10.28
C GLU A 88 2.34 -7.45 10.12
N GLU A 89 3.00 -7.57 8.98
CA GLU A 89 4.19 -6.77 8.70
C GLU A 89 3.84 -5.28 8.60
N THR A 90 2.69 -4.96 8.00
CA THR A 90 2.20 -3.57 7.92
C THR A 90 1.95 -3.02 9.32
N ARG A 91 1.30 -3.80 10.17
CA ARG A 91 1.03 -3.39 11.54
C ARG A 91 2.32 -3.13 12.30
N ALA A 92 3.30 -4.02 12.15
CA ALA A 92 4.60 -3.84 12.81
C ALA A 92 5.31 -2.58 12.32
N ALA A 93 5.25 -2.29 11.02
CA ALA A 93 5.88 -1.10 10.45
C ALA A 93 5.26 0.18 10.98
N VAL A 94 3.94 0.21 11.14
CA VAL A 94 3.21 1.39 11.60
C VAL A 94 3.34 1.61 13.10
N GLU A 95 3.29 0.53 13.87
CA GLU A 95 3.35 0.60 15.33
C GLU A 95 4.78 0.62 15.86
N GLY A 96 5.71 0.09 15.06
CA GLY A 96 7.09 -0.09 15.44
C GLY A 96 7.81 1.15 15.81
#